data_f12e38e4885a678c239ed361e0ff3914
#
_entry.id   f12e38e4885a678c239ed361e0ff3914
#
_cell.length_a   1.000
_cell.length_b   1.000
_cell.length_c   1.000
_cell.angle_alpha   90.00
_cell.angle_beta   90.00
_cell.angle_gamma   90.00
#
_symmetry.space_group_name_H-M   'P 1'
#
loop_
_entity.id
_entity.type
_entity.pdbx_description
1 polymer ?
#
loop_
_entity_poly.entity_id
_entity_poly.type
_entity_poly.pdbx_seq_one_letter_code
_entity_poly.pdbx_strand_id
1 'polypeptide(L)'
;MRKEAVRKLGKKGIVAGGVIPGYSEHLDTMSADEYIDKVVSGDLYDPTLSFQLQNGFEARGAIPDYLDDPTVGNNAVLIVWENPDYRD
;
A
#
# COMPACT_ATOMS: atom_id res chain seq x y z
N MET A 1 6.62 -3.69 10.78
CA MET A 1 7.14 -2.35 10.54
C MET A 1 6.94 -1.45 11.74
N ARG A 2 7.95 -0.72 12.11
CA ARG A 2 7.93 0.00 13.38
C ARG A 2 8.11 1.49 13.19
N LYS A 3 7.01 2.23 13.25
CA LYS A 3 7.04 3.68 13.14
C LYS A 3 7.87 4.30 14.26
N GLU A 4 7.78 3.74 15.44
CA GLU A 4 8.57 4.25 16.57
C GLU A 4 10.05 4.14 16.32
N ALA A 5 10.50 3.01 15.75
CA ALA A 5 11.91 2.84 15.44
C ALA A 5 12.37 3.86 14.38
N VAL A 6 11.51 4.14 13.40
CA VAL A 6 11.82 5.13 12.37
C VAL A 6 11.99 6.51 13.00
N ARG A 7 11.08 6.91 13.87
CA ARG A 7 11.17 8.20 14.56
C ARG A 7 12.44 8.30 15.40
N LYS A 8 12.72 7.23 16.14
CA LYS A 8 13.86 7.17 17.02
C LYS A 8 15.17 7.29 16.26
N LEU A 9 15.22 6.73 15.06
CA LEU A 9 16.41 6.79 14.22
C LEU A 9 16.48 8.04 13.36
N GLY A 10 15.48 8.91 13.43
CA GLY A 10 15.46 10.13 12.65
C GLY A 10 15.18 9.95 11.18
N LYS A 11 14.59 8.83 10.79
CA LYS A 11 14.26 8.56 9.41
C LYS A 11 13.07 9.39 8.96
N LYS A 12 13.08 9.77 7.69
CA LYS A 12 12.00 10.57 7.12
C LYS A 12 10.69 9.79 7.04
N GLY A 13 10.76 8.49 6.79
CA GLY A 13 9.56 7.70 6.69
C GLY A 13 9.84 6.25 6.36
N ILE A 14 8.78 5.55 5.99
CA ILE A 14 8.83 4.13 5.64
C ILE A 14 8.29 3.97 4.24
N VAL A 15 9.01 3.21 3.41
CA VAL A 15 8.55 2.82 2.07
C VAL A 15 8.51 1.29 2.05
N ALA A 16 7.38 0.73 1.67
CA ALA A 16 7.21 -0.72 1.72
C ALA A 16 6.26 -1.19 0.63
N GLY A 17 6.34 -2.48 0.31
CA GLY A 17 5.35 -3.13 -0.55
C GLY A 17 4.29 -3.76 0.33
N GLY A 18 3.04 -3.49 0.01
CA GLY A 18 1.91 -4.06 0.72
C GLY A 18 1.13 -5.02 -0.15
N VAL A 19 0.32 -5.87 0.48
CA VAL A 19 -0.52 -6.81 -0.25
C VAL A 19 -1.88 -6.20 -0.53
N ILE A 20 -2.52 -6.66 -1.61
CA ILE A 20 -3.86 -6.22 -1.99
C ILE A 20 -4.73 -7.44 -2.25
N PRO A 21 -5.09 -8.21 -1.20
CA PRO A 21 -5.80 -9.47 -1.37
C PRO A 21 -7.16 -9.31 -2.05
N GLY A 22 -7.84 -8.18 -1.86
CA GLY A 22 -9.14 -7.94 -2.48
C GLY A 22 -9.08 -7.79 -3.99
N TYR A 23 -7.90 -7.52 -4.54
CA TYR A 23 -7.75 -7.38 -5.99
C TYR A 23 -8.02 -8.68 -6.72
N SER A 24 -7.88 -9.82 -6.04
CA SER A 24 -8.13 -11.11 -6.69
C SER A 24 -9.54 -11.23 -7.30
N GLU A 25 -10.51 -10.50 -6.73
CA GLU A 25 -11.87 -10.51 -7.24
C GLU A 25 -12.06 -9.56 -8.43
N HIS A 26 -11.08 -8.74 -8.72
CA HIS A 26 -11.14 -7.71 -9.75
C HIS A 26 -10.06 -7.86 -10.81
N LEU A 27 -9.30 -8.97 -10.75
CA LEU A 27 -8.13 -9.17 -11.59
C LEU A 27 -8.45 -9.02 -13.09
N ASP A 28 -9.62 -9.51 -13.50
CA ASP A 28 -10.04 -9.51 -14.90
C ASP A 28 -10.84 -8.25 -15.28
N THR A 29 -11.17 -7.39 -14.35
CA THR A 29 -12.05 -6.26 -14.59
C THR A 29 -11.35 -4.91 -14.50
N MET A 30 -10.21 -4.84 -13.84
CA MET A 30 -9.46 -3.60 -13.70
C MET A 30 -7.99 -3.89 -13.45
N SER A 31 -7.14 -2.92 -13.74
CA SER A 31 -5.72 -3.04 -13.45
C SER A 31 -5.47 -2.85 -11.94
N ALA A 32 -4.28 -3.24 -11.49
CA ALA A 32 -3.91 -3.06 -10.09
C ALA A 32 -3.89 -1.58 -9.72
N ASP A 33 -3.39 -0.72 -10.62
CA ASP A 33 -3.39 0.72 -10.37
C ASP A 33 -4.80 1.27 -10.22
N GLU A 34 -5.70 0.84 -11.07
CA GLU A 34 -7.09 1.26 -10.98
C GLU A 34 -7.74 0.78 -9.69
N TYR A 35 -7.47 -0.46 -9.30
CA TYR A 35 -7.98 -1.01 -8.05
C TYR A 35 -7.51 -0.17 -6.86
N ILE A 36 -6.21 0.13 -6.82
CA ILE A 36 -5.63 0.92 -5.74
C ILE A 36 -6.28 2.30 -5.67
N ASP A 37 -6.45 2.96 -6.82
CA ASP A 37 -7.10 4.26 -6.87
C ASP A 37 -8.52 4.22 -6.30
N LYS A 38 -9.28 3.17 -6.62
CA LYS A 38 -10.63 3.03 -6.12
C LYS A 38 -10.67 2.77 -4.61
N VAL A 39 -9.70 2.04 -4.08
CA VAL A 39 -9.61 1.84 -2.63
C VAL A 39 -9.25 3.16 -1.94
N VAL A 40 -8.33 3.92 -2.50
CA VAL A 40 -7.92 5.21 -1.95
C VAL A 40 -9.10 6.20 -1.94
N SER A 41 -9.90 6.21 -3.01
CA SER A 41 -11.04 7.12 -3.10
C SER A 41 -12.25 6.68 -2.27
N GLY A 42 -12.24 5.45 -1.76
CA GLY A 42 -13.33 4.92 -0.97
C GLY A 42 -14.37 4.15 -1.76
N ASP A 43 -14.19 4.01 -3.08
CA ASP A 43 -15.14 3.26 -3.91
C ASP A 43 -15.08 1.76 -3.66
N LEU A 44 -13.92 1.26 -3.26
CA LEU A 44 -13.72 -0.14 -2.95
C LEU A 44 -13.05 -0.26 -1.59
N TYR A 45 -13.21 -1.43 -0.97
CA TYR A 45 -12.58 -1.73 0.30
C TYR A 45 -11.61 -2.89 0.12
N ASP A 46 -10.39 -2.72 0.61
CA ASP A 46 -9.41 -3.80 0.68
C ASP A 46 -9.01 -3.97 2.14
N PRO A 47 -9.16 -5.16 2.72
CA PRO A 47 -8.92 -5.32 4.16
C PRO A 47 -7.50 -4.95 4.59
N THR A 48 -6.50 -5.19 3.74
CA THR A 48 -5.12 -4.86 4.08
C THR A 48 -4.79 -3.42 3.71
N LEU A 49 -5.07 -3.01 2.47
CA LEU A 49 -4.73 -1.67 2.02
C LEU A 49 -5.53 -0.61 2.78
N SER A 50 -6.83 -0.84 2.98
CA SER A 50 -7.65 0.12 3.72
C SER A 50 -7.14 0.29 5.15
N PHE A 51 -6.69 -0.79 5.78
CA PHE A 51 -6.11 -0.72 7.11
C PHE A 51 -4.83 0.13 7.11
N GLN A 52 -3.96 -0.06 6.11
CA GLN A 52 -2.74 0.72 5.99
C GLN A 52 -3.04 2.21 5.79
N LEU A 53 -4.03 2.52 4.96
CA LEU A 53 -4.41 3.91 4.73
C LEU A 53 -4.92 4.56 6.01
N GLN A 54 -5.67 3.82 6.83
CA GLN A 54 -6.14 4.32 8.12
C GLN A 54 -5.00 4.58 9.09
N ASN A 55 -3.88 3.93 8.89
CA ASN A 55 -2.70 4.10 9.74
C ASN A 55 -1.72 5.15 9.20
N GLY A 56 -2.14 5.94 8.24
CA GLY A 56 -1.36 7.06 7.75
C GLY A 56 -0.44 6.75 6.58
N PHE A 57 -0.53 5.55 6.02
CA PHE A 57 0.20 5.24 4.80
C PHE A 57 -0.51 5.83 3.60
N GLU A 58 0.28 6.21 2.60
CA GLU A 58 -0.24 6.63 1.29
C GLU A 58 0.07 5.54 0.28
N ALA A 59 -0.90 5.27 -0.59
CA ALA A 59 -0.68 4.35 -1.71
C ALA A 59 -0.10 5.14 -2.88
N ARG A 60 0.98 4.63 -3.47
CA ARG A 60 1.70 5.32 -4.55
C ARG A 60 1.63 4.57 -5.87
N GLY A 61 0.82 3.52 -5.96
CA GLY A 61 0.63 2.78 -7.17
C GLY A 61 1.01 1.32 -7.03
N ALA A 62 0.87 0.57 -8.11
CA ALA A 62 1.13 -0.85 -8.12
C ALA A 62 2.61 -1.13 -8.42
N ILE A 63 3.11 -2.21 -7.83
CA ILE A 63 4.46 -2.72 -8.12
C ILE A 63 4.26 -4.08 -8.80
N PRO A 64 4.48 -4.18 -10.11
CA PRO A 64 4.31 -5.46 -10.80
C PRO A 64 5.42 -6.44 -10.44
N ASP A 65 5.09 -7.72 -10.48
CA ASP A 65 6.04 -8.81 -10.24
C ASP A 65 6.74 -8.73 -8.88
N TYR A 66 6.09 -8.11 -7.91
CA TYR A 66 6.66 -7.96 -6.57
C TYR A 66 6.33 -9.17 -5.69
N LEU A 67 5.14 -9.74 -5.88
CA LEU A 67 4.69 -10.89 -5.09
C LEU A 67 4.70 -12.14 -5.96
N ASP A 68 4.80 -13.29 -5.31
CA ASP A 68 4.63 -14.57 -5.97
C ASP A 68 3.21 -15.06 -5.69
N ASP A 69 2.23 -14.30 -6.17
CA ASP A 69 0.82 -14.56 -5.92
C ASP A 69 0.02 -14.26 -7.19
N PRO A 70 -0.24 -15.28 -8.02
CA PRO A 70 -0.97 -15.06 -9.27
C PRO A 70 -2.43 -14.66 -9.08
N THR A 71 -3.01 -14.84 -7.89
CA THR A 71 -4.39 -14.41 -7.67
C THR A 71 -4.56 -12.90 -7.73
N VAL A 72 -3.47 -12.16 -7.55
CA VAL A 72 -3.46 -10.71 -7.70
C VAL A 72 -2.49 -10.30 -8.81
N GLY A 73 -2.18 -11.20 -9.73
CA GLY A 73 -1.29 -10.93 -10.84
C GLY A 73 0.12 -10.58 -10.42
N ASN A 74 0.56 -11.09 -9.28
CA ASN A 74 1.87 -10.82 -8.68
C ASN A 74 2.10 -9.35 -8.36
N ASN A 75 1.03 -8.55 -8.27
CA ASN A 75 1.13 -7.13 -7.98
C ASN A 75 1.10 -6.86 -6.48
N ALA A 76 1.81 -5.83 -6.07
CA ALA A 76 1.74 -5.28 -4.73
C ALA A 76 1.41 -3.81 -4.84
N VAL A 77 1.15 -3.16 -3.72
CA VAL A 77 0.96 -1.72 -3.66
C VAL A 77 2.17 -1.08 -2.99
N LEU A 78 2.68 -0.02 -3.59
CA LEU A 78 3.74 0.77 -2.95
C LEU A 78 3.07 1.70 -1.93
N ILE A 79 3.42 1.52 -0.66
CA ILE A 79 2.89 2.36 0.41
C ILE A 79 4.01 3.14 1.07
N VAL A 80 3.70 4.37 1.45
CA VAL A 80 4.65 5.29 2.05
C VAL A 80 4.03 5.88 3.30
N TRP A 81 4.81 5.91 4.37
CA TRP A 81 4.43 6.60 5.60
C TRP A 81 5.52 7.62 5.90
N GLU A 82 5.13 8.89 6.00
CA GLU A 82 6.07 9.96 6.31
C GLU A 82 6.11 10.19 7.80
N ASN A 83 7.32 10.28 8.33
CA ASN A 83 7.52 10.49 9.75
C ASN A 83 7.16 11.95 10.10
N PRO A 84 6.08 12.18 10.87
CA PRO A 84 5.66 13.54 11.19
C PRO A 84 6.65 14.27 12.11
N ASP A 85 7.54 13.55 12.76
CA ASP A 85 8.54 14.14 13.65
C ASP A 85 9.86 14.45 12.94
N TYR A 86 9.96 14.13 11.65
CA TYR A 86 11.19 14.38 10.90
C TYR A 86 11.34 15.86 10.60
N ARG A 87 12.54 16.37 10.79
CA ARG A 87 12.87 17.76 10.46
C ARG A 87 14.20 17.82 9.73
N ASP A 88 14.22 18.61 8.70
CA ASP A 88 15.45 18.81 7.93
C ASP A 88 16.44 19.73 8.71
#